data_bf9b2fbad8f13e22712c9810c47f486b
#
_entry.id   bf9b2fbad8f13e22712c9810c47f486b
#
_cell.length_a   1.000
_cell.length_b   1.000
_cell.length_c   1.000
_cell.angle_alpha   90.00
_cell.angle_beta   90.00
_cell.angle_gamma   90.00
#
_symmetry.space_group_name_H-M   'P 1'
#
loop_
_entity.id
_entity.type
_entity.pdbx_description
1 polymer ?
#
loop_
_entity_poly.entity_id
_entity_poly.type
_entity_poly.pdbx_seq_one_letter_code
_entity_poly.pdbx_strand_id
1 'polypeptide(L)'
;MSWIHVHAEDGADGEIAELYDRLRRERGRVSNILKVHSLRPSALAHHLDLYMGLLFGSGGLSRAQREMIAVVVSRENDCEYCVSHHREALAKYVKDTDLLEQICSNYRQAELSAGDRALLDYAARLTASPAAVAENDVV
;
A
#
# COMPACT_ATOMS: atom_id res chain seq x y z
N MET A 1 -8.54 -11.53 9.99
CA MET A 1 -8.01 -12.26 11.17
C MET A 1 -6.68 -12.87 10.77
N SER A 2 -5.62 -12.73 11.57
CA SER A 2 -4.32 -13.36 11.26
C SER A 2 -4.36 -14.86 11.62
N TRP A 3 -3.74 -15.71 10.80
CA TRP A 3 -3.61 -17.16 11.06
C TRP A 3 -2.41 -17.48 11.97
N ILE A 4 -1.52 -16.50 12.17
CA ILE A 4 -0.41 -16.62 13.10
C ILE A 4 -0.69 -15.78 14.35
N HIS A 5 -0.02 -16.10 15.45
CA HIS A 5 -0.06 -15.26 16.65
C HIS A 5 0.45 -13.85 16.34
N VAL A 6 -0.22 -12.85 16.89
CA VAL A 6 0.21 -11.45 16.88
C VAL A 6 0.03 -10.87 18.27
N HIS A 7 0.94 -9.99 18.68
CA HIS A 7 0.74 -9.24 19.93
C HIS A 7 -0.38 -8.22 19.73
N ALA A 8 -1.41 -8.31 20.58
CA ALA A 8 -2.45 -7.28 20.64
C ALA A 8 -1.89 -5.99 21.22
N GLU A 9 -2.52 -4.86 20.87
CA GLU A 9 -2.04 -3.55 21.37
C GLU A 9 -2.12 -3.43 22.90
N ASP A 10 -3.19 -4.00 23.49
CA ASP A 10 -3.43 -3.93 24.94
C ASP A 10 -2.53 -4.87 25.77
N GLY A 11 -1.89 -5.84 25.13
CA GLY A 11 -1.00 -6.79 25.78
C GLY A 11 0.44 -6.73 25.29
N ALA A 12 0.79 -5.71 24.52
CA ALA A 12 2.16 -5.51 24.05
C ALA A 12 3.04 -4.99 25.18
N ASP A 13 4.25 -5.52 25.27
CA ASP A 13 5.28 -5.10 26.23
C ASP A 13 6.62 -4.84 25.53
N GLY A 14 7.58 -4.28 26.26
CA GLY A 14 8.93 -4.03 25.76
C GLY A 14 8.97 -3.28 24.43
N GLU A 15 9.86 -3.70 23.55
CA GLU A 15 10.12 -3.05 22.25
C GLU A 15 8.87 -2.99 21.36
N ILE A 16 7.99 -3.99 21.40
CA ILE A 16 6.78 -3.97 20.56
C ILE A 16 5.77 -2.93 21.06
N ALA A 17 5.67 -2.71 22.38
CA ALA A 17 4.83 -1.66 22.92
C ALA A 17 5.31 -0.27 22.48
N GLU A 18 6.62 -0.02 22.53
CA GLU A 18 7.23 1.24 22.10
C GLU A 18 6.96 1.52 20.61
N LEU A 19 7.08 0.49 19.75
CA LEU A 19 6.78 0.59 18.32
C LEU A 19 5.30 0.87 18.06
N TYR A 20 4.40 0.23 18.79
CA TYR A 20 2.97 0.48 18.68
C TYR A 20 2.60 1.89 19.14
N ASP A 21 3.21 2.39 20.22
CA ASP A 21 3.03 3.76 20.69
C ASP A 21 3.55 4.78 19.66
N ARG A 22 4.70 4.53 19.07
CA ARG A 22 5.22 5.34 17.96
C ARG A 22 4.23 5.38 16.78
N LEU A 23 3.73 4.22 16.35
CA LEU A 23 2.76 4.11 15.26
C LEU A 23 1.46 4.87 15.55
N ARG A 24 0.93 4.77 16.79
CA ARG A 24 -0.26 5.52 17.19
C ARG A 24 -0.04 7.03 17.12
N ARG A 25 1.11 7.51 17.61
CA ARG A 25 1.46 8.94 17.57
C ARG A 25 1.64 9.45 16.14
N GLU A 26 2.33 8.70 15.28
CA GLU A 26 2.69 9.16 13.93
C GLU A 26 1.57 8.94 12.90
N ARG A 27 0.75 7.91 13.10
CA ARG A 27 -0.22 7.43 12.10
C ARG A 27 -1.66 7.31 12.61
N GLY A 28 -1.90 7.58 13.90
CA GLY A 28 -3.20 7.49 14.54
C GLY A 28 -3.68 6.06 14.87
N ARG A 29 -3.06 5.03 14.29
CA ARG A 29 -3.44 3.62 14.50
C ARG A 29 -2.31 2.66 14.17
N VAL A 30 -2.40 1.43 14.70
CA VAL A 30 -1.57 0.30 14.29
C VAL A 30 -2.36 -0.56 13.29
N SER A 31 -1.96 -0.58 12.03
CA SER A 31 -2.64 -1.36 11.00
C SER A 31 -2.33 -2.86 11.13
N ASN A 32 -3.26 -3.72 10.69
CA ASN A 32 -3.11 -5.17 10.80
C ASN A 32 -1.86 -5.71 10.08
N ILE A 33 -1.50 -5.11 8.94
CA ILE A 33 -0.28 -5.49 8.21
C ILE A 33 1.00 -5.27 9.04
N LEU A 34 1.00 -4.30 9.96
CA LEU A 34 2.13 -4.09 10.86
C LEU A 34 2.08 -5.05 12.06
N LYS A 35 0.88 -5.36 12.57
CA LYS A 35 0.72 -6.32 13.67
C LYS A 35 1.22 -7.72 13.35
N VAL A 36 1.15 -8.16 12.09
CA VAL A 36 1.66 -9.50 11.71
C VAL A 36 3.18 -9.63 11.87
N HIS A 37 3.91 -8.52 11.95
CA HIS A 37 5.35 -8.50 12.23
C HIS A 37 5.68 -8.45 13.72
N SER A 38 4.69 -8.42 14.61
CA SER A 38 4.89 -8.17 16.05
C SER A 38 5.75 -9.22 16.77
N LEU A 39 5.84 -10.43 16.25
CA LEU A 39 6.73 -11.48 16.77
C LEU A 39 8.23 -11.18 16.53
N ARG A 40 8.54 -10.22 15.68
CA ARG A 40 9.89 -9.77 15.35
C ARG A 40 9.90 -8.24 15.27
N PRO A 41 10.04 -7.52 16.40
CA PRO A 41 9.97 -6.05 16.45
C PRO A 41 10.93 -5.37 15.46
N SER A 42 12.15 -5.89 15.29
CA SER A 42 13.10 -5.37 14.30
C SER A 42 12.58 -5.50 12.85
N ALA A 43 11.89 -6.60 12.51
CA ALA A 43 11.30 -6.75 11.19
C ALA A 43 10.16 -5.76 10.97
N LEU A 44 9.35 -5.48 12.01
CA LEU A 44 8.32 -4.44 11.98
C LEU A 44 8.94 -3.07 11.73
N ALA A 45 10.01 -2.72 12.46
CA ALA A 45 10.70 -1.44 12.30
C ALA A 45 11.25 -1.26 10.88
N HIS A 46 11.99 -2.25 10.36
CA HIS A 46 12.54 -2.20 9.00
C HIS A 46 11.47 -2.17 7.91
N HIS A 47 10.37 -2.93 8.09
CA HIS A 47 9.23 -2.87 7.16
C HIS A 47 8.60 -1.46 7.15
N LEU A 48 8.42 -0.86 8.33
CA LEU A 48 7.88 0.49 8.44
C LEU A 48 8.80 1.52 7.76
N ASP A 49 10.11 1.43 7.97
CA ASP A 49 11.08 2.36 7.37
C ASP A 49 11.07 2.24 5.84
N LEU A 50 11.05 1.03 5.29
CA LEU A 50 10.92 0.80 3.85
C LEU A 50 9.60 1.37 3.31
N TYR A 51 8.49 1.07 3.98
CA TYR A 51 7.17 1.57 3.61
C TYR A 51 7.14 3.11 3.60
N MET A 52 7.68 3.74 4.64
CA MET A 52 7.74 5.21 4.72
C MET A 52 8.60 5.81 3.61
N GLY A 53 9.74 5.20 3.31
CA GLY A 53 10.61 5.63 2.21
C GLY A 53 9.92 5.54 0.84
N LEU A 54 9.26 4.41 0.57
CA LEU A 54 8.59 4.18 -0.72
C LEU A 54 7.32 5.02 -0.89
N LEU A 55 6.48 5.12 0.13
CA LEU A 55 5.18 5.79 -0.01
C LEU A 55 5.25 7.30 0.24
N PHE A 56 6.15 7.76 1.12
CA PHE A 56 6.20 9.16 1.58
C PHE A 56 7.52 9.88 1.26
N GLY A 57 8.58 9.14 0.91
CA GLY A 57 9.87 9.72 0.56
C GLY A 57 9.83 10.53 -0.74
N SER A 58 10.87 11.31 -1.00
CA SER A 58 11.08 12.01 -2.27
C SER A 58 11.31 11.02 -3.42
N GLY A 59 10.91 11.38 -4.64
CA GLY A 59 11.11 10.54 -5.84
C GLY A 59 10.35 11.06 -7.04
N GLY A 60 10.49 10.39 -8.19
CA GLY A 60 9.86 10.77 -9.46
C GLY A 60 8.34 10.60 -9.50
N LEU A 61 7.74 9.78 -8.61
CA LEU A 61 6.30 9.57 -8.56
C LEU A 61 5.65 10.48 -7.53
N SER A 62 4.52 11.07 -7.90
CA SER A 62 3.66 11.80 -6.98
C SER A 62 3.06 10.88 -5.91
N ARG A 63 2.57 11.47 -4.83
CA ARG A 63 1.88 10.70 -3.78
C ARG A 63 0.61 10.03 -4.28
N ALA A 64 -0.12 10.68 -5.18
CA ALA A 64 -1.31 10.10 -5.83
C ALA A 64 -0.93 8.86 -6.65
N GLN A 65 0.11 8.93 -7.48
CA GLN A 65 0.57 7.80 -8.29
C GLN A 65 0.97 6.59 -7.43
N ARG A 66 1.65 6.82 -6.31
CA ARG A 66 2.03 5.74 -5.38
C ARG A 66 0.81 5.07 -4.76
N GLU A 67 -0.24 5.83 -4.43
CA GLU A 67 -1.49 5.24 -3.95
C GLU A 67 -2.29 4.55 -5.06
N MET A 68 -2.27 5.06 -6.30
CA MET A 68 -2.86 4.37 -7.44
C MET A 68 -2.19 3.01 -7.68
N ILE A 69 -0.85 2.95 -7.67
CA ILE A 69 -0.10 1.69 -7.73
C ILE A 69 -0.55 0.74 -6.62
N ALA A 70 -0.60 1.22 -5.38
CA ALA A 70 -0.97 0.40 -4.24
C ALA A 70 -2.41 -0.15 -4.35
N VAL A 71 -3.35 0.65 -4.86
CA VAL A 71 -4.73 0.20 -5.16
C VAL A 71 -4.73 -0.90 -6.22
N VAL A 72 -4.03 -0.70 -7.34
CA VAL A 72 -3.99 -1.67 -8.44
C VAL A 72 -3.34 -2.98 -8.00
N VAL A 73 -2.19 -2.92 -7.33
CA VAL A 73 -1.53 -4.10 -6.75
C VAL A 73 -2.45 -4.84 -5.77
N SER A 74 -3.18 -4.09 -4.95
CA SER A 74 -4.13 -4.68 -3.99
C SER A 74 -5.30 -5.37 -4.68
N ARG A 75 -5.79 -4.80 -5.79
CA ARG A 75 -6.87 -5.38 -6.61
C ARG A 75 -6.41 -6.65 -7.32
N GLU A 76 -5.22 -6.64 -7.94
CA GLU A 76 -4.66 -7.83 -8.60
C GLU A 76 -4.42 -9.00 -7.62
N ASN A 77 -4.27 -8.71 -6.32
CA ASN A 77 -4.13 -9.70 -5.25
C ASN A 77 -5.46 -10.03 -4.54
N ASP A 78 -6.61 -9.57 -5.03
CA ASP A 78 -7.93 -9.75 -4.40
C ASP A 78 -7.98 -9.35 -2.92
N CYS A 79 -7.18 -8.33 -2.51
CA CYS A 79 -7.09 -7.88 -1.13
C CYS A 79 -8.03 -6.70 -0.86
N GLU A 80 -9.29 -6.95 -0.55
CA GLU A 80 -10.28 -5.90 -0.28
C GLU A 80 -9.89 -4.98 0.89
N TYR A 81 -9.27 -5.51 1.93
CA TYR A 81 -8.73 -4.71 3.04
C TYR A 81 -7.69 -3.70 2.54
N CYS A 82 -6.78 -4.14 1.66
CA CYS A 82 -5.72 -3.30 1.12
C CYS A 82 -6.30 -2.22 0.18
N VAL A 83 -7.23 -2.62 -0.70
CA VAL A 83 -7.93 -1.69 -1.60
C VAL A 83 -8.62 -0.60 -0.81
N SER A 84 -9.42 -0.96 0.20
CA SER A 84 -10.13 0.00 1.05
C SER A 84 -9.18 1.00 1.72
N HIS A 85 -8.05 0.51 2.22
CA HIS A 85 -7.05 1.32 2.90
C HIS A 85 -6.37 2.35 1.98
N HIS A 86 -5.95 1.88 0.79
CA HIS A 86 -5.30 2.74 -0.22
C HIS A 86 -6.30 3.65 -0.94
N ARG A 87 -7.56 3.24 -1.10
CA ARG A 87 -8.65 4.08 -1.59
C ARG A 87 -8.87 5.30 -0.66
N GLU A 88 -8.92 5.07 0.66
CA GLU A 88 -9.05 6.16 1.65
C GLU A 88 -7.88 7.16 1.55
N ALA A 89 -6.66 6.65 1.34
CA ALA A 89 -5.49 7.49 1.16
C ALA A 89 -5.52 8.25 -0.19
N LEU A 90 -5.91 7.55 -1.29
CA LEU A 90 -5.99 8.12 -2.63
C LEU A 90 -7.05 9.22 -2.74
N ALA A 91 -8.18 9.10 -2.03
CA ALA A 91 -9.25 10.10 -1.98
C ALA A 91 -8.79 11.48 -1.48
N LYS A 92 -7.63 11.55 -0.80
CA LYS A 92 -7.03 12.84 -0.43
C LYS A 92 -6.49 13.61 -1.63
N TYR A 93 -6.16 12.94 -2.71
CA TYR A 93 -5.52 13.47 -3.92
C TYR A 93 -6.45 13.46 -5.13
N VAL A 94 -7.25 12.43 -5.32
CA VAL A 94 -8.25 12.31 -6.39
C VAL A 94 -9.60 12.71 -5.82
N LYS A 95 -10.11 13.88 -6.24
CA LYS A 95 -11.36 14.47 -5.74
C LYS A 95 -12.57 14.06 -6.56
N ASP A 96 -12.35 13.66 -7.79
CA ASP A 96 -13.39 13.08 -8.65
C ASP A 96 -13.74 11.69 -8.12
N THR A 97 -14.97 11.54 -7.65
CA THR A 97 -15.44 10.28 -7.04
C THR A 97 -15.61 9.17 -8.07
N ASP A 98 -15.99 9.51 -9.30
CA ASP A 98 -16.19 8.53 -10.36
C ASP A 98 -14.84 8.00 -10.85
N LEU A 99 -13.86 8.89 -11.02
CA LEU A 99 -12.48 8.50 -11.34
C LEU A 99 -11.88 7.65 -10.23
N LEU A 100 -12.06 8.02 -8.96
CA LEU A 100 -11.58 7.26 -7.81
C LEU A 100 -12.18 5.84 -7.80
N GLU A 101 -13.48 5.71 -8.04
CA GLU A 101 -14.15 4.42 -8.07
C GLU A 101 -13.68 3.55 -9.25
N GLN A 102 -13.50 4.15 -10.43
CA GLN A 102 -12.95 3.46 -11.60
C GLN A 102 -11.52 2.94 -11.33
N ILE A 103 -10.65 3.75 -10.72
CA ILE A 103 -9.30 3.30 -10.35
C ILE A 103 -9.36 2.11 -9.38
N CYS A 104 -10.26 2.16 -8.40
CA CYS A 104 -10.36 1.13 -7.37
C CYS A 104 -11.03 -0.16 -7.85
N SER A 105 -11.98 -0.08 -8.79
CA SER A 105 -12.70 -1.25 -9.32
C SER A 105 -12.00 -1.84 -10.55
N ASN A 106 -11.71 -1.01 -11.54
CA ASN A 106 -11.03 -1.38 -12.77
C ASN A 106 -10.36 -0.14 -13.39
N TYR A 107 -9.12 0.12 -13.04
CA TYR A 107 -8.36 1.28 -13.54
C TYR A 107 -8.30 1.37 -15.08
N ARG A 108 -8.50 0.23 -15.79
CA ARG A 108 -8.50 0.21 -17.27
C ARG A 108 -9.67 0.97 -17.87
N GLN A 109 -10.72 1.24 -17.10
CA GLN A 109 -11.87 2.06 -17.51
C GLN A 109 -11.72 3.53 -17.12
N ALA A 110 -10.76 3.86 -16.25
CA ALA A 110 -10.54 5.21 -15.76
C ALA A 110 -9.93 6.12 -16.85
N GLU A 111 -10.34 7.38 -16.89
CA GLU A 111 -9.72 8.40 -17.73
C GLU A 111 -8.39 8.86 -17.11
N LEU A 112 -7.31 8.24 -17.53
CA LEU A 112 -5.94 8.48 -17.04
C LEU A 112 -5.06 9.08 -18.13
N SER A 113 -4.02 9.82 -17.72
CA SER A 113 -2.94 10.18 -18.63
C SER A 113 -2.26 8.93 -19.21
N ALA A 114 -1.63 9.04 -20.38
CA ALA A 114 -0.90 7.92 -20.98
C ALA A 114 0.21 7.40 -20.04
N GLY A 115 0.89 8.30 -19.32
CA GLY A 115 1.93 7.93 -18.35
C GLY A 115 1.36 7.18 -17.14
N ASP A 116 0.24 7.65 -16.57
CA ASP A 116 -0.40 6.97 -15.44
C ASP A 116 -0.96 5.60 -15.87
N ARG A 117 -1.51 5.51 -17.09
CA ARG A 117 -1.97 4.25 -17.66
C ARG A 117 -0.82 3.25 -17.76
N ALA A 118 0.29 3.63 -18.37
CA ALA A 118 1.47 2.77 -18.53
C ALA A 118 2.04 2.34 -17.16
N LEU A 119 2.10 3.26 -16.19
CA LEU A 119 2.53 2.99 -14.82
C LEU A 119 1.67 1.91 -14.15
N LEU A 120 0.35 2.01 -14.28
CA LEU A 120 -0.58 1.06 -13.66
C LEU A 120 -0.62 -0.28 -14.40
N ASP A 121 -0.48 -0.28 -15.74
CA ASP A 121 -0.36 -1.50 -16.53
C ASP A 121 0.91 -2.29 -16.15
N TYR A 122 2.03 -1.59 -15.96
CA TYR A 122 3.26 -2.19 -15.46
C TYR A 122 3.07 -2.78 -14.05
N ALA A 123 2.49 -2.02 -13.12
CA ALA A 123 2.23 -2.47 -11.76
C ALA A 123 1.34 -3.72 -11.71
N ALA A 124 0.25 -3.73 -12.49
CA ALA A 124 -0.65 -4.87 -12.61
C ALA A 124 0.08 -6.11 -13.17
N ARG A 125 0.83 -5.93 -14.27
CA ARG A 125 1.58 -7.02 -14.91
C ARG A 125 2.64 -7.60 -14.00
N LEU A 126 3.42 -6.75 -13.33
CA LEU A 126 4.45 -7.17 -12.37
C LEU A 126 3.84 -7.96 -11.20
N THR A 127 2.62 -7.61 -10.77
CA THR A 127 1.93 -8.29 -9.68
C THR A 127 1.37 -9.65 -10.13
N ALA A 128 0.66 -9.68 -11.26
CA ALA A 128 -0.04 -10.87 -11.72
C ALA A 128 0.91 -11.90 -12.37
N SER A 129 1.97 -11.44 -13.05
CA SER A 129 2.86 -12.30 -13.82
C SER A 129 4.29 -11.74 -13.87
N PRO A 130 5.03 -11.69 -12.76
CA PRO A 130 6.35 -11.05 -12.70
C PRO A 130 7.36 -11.64 -13.70
N ALA A 131 7.28 -12.94 -13.97
CA ALA A 131 8.15 -13.61 -14.94
C ALA A 131 7.87 -13.23 -16.40
N ALA A 132 6.72 -12.61 -16.70
CA ALA A 132 6.33 -12.16 -18.04
C ALA A 132 6.67 -10.67 -18.29
N VAL A 133 7.24 -9.98 -17.31
CA VAL A 133 7.70 -8.58 -17.47
C VAL A 133 8.94 -8.57 -18.35
N ALA A 134 8.96 -7.68 -19.35
CA ALA A 134 10.04 -7.51 -20.30
C ALA A 134 10.52 -6.07 -20.34
N GLU A 135 11.67 -5.82 -20.97
CA GLU A 135 12.25 -4.48 -21.10
C GLU A 135 11.27 -3.44 -21.65
N ASN A 136 10.47 -3.82 -22.66
CA ASN A 136 9.47 -2.94 -23.27
C ASN A 136 8.31 -2.54 -22.32
N ASP A 137 8.20 -3.15 -21.16
CA ASP A 137 7.21 -2.74 -20.15
C ASP A 137 7.74 -1.60 -19.27
N VAL A 138 9.03 -1.25 -19.38
CA VAL A 138 9.71 -0.29 -18.49
C VAL A 138 10.23 0.93 -19.25
N VAL A 139 10.37 0.85 -20.61
CA VAL A 139 10.99 1.88 -21.47
C VAL A 139 9.96 2.62 -22.30
#